data_e2e379f0712d7c1f8236bf43c091f4fe
#
_entry.id   e2e379f0712d7c1f8236bf43c091f4fe
#
_cell.length_a   1.000
_cell.length_b   1.000
_cell.length_c   1.000
_cell.angle_alpha   90.00
_cell.angle_beta   90.00
_cell.angle_gamma   90.00
#
_symmetry.space_group_name_H-M   'P 1'
#
loop_
_entity.id
_entity.type
_entity.pdbx_description
1 polymer ?
#
loop_
_entity_poly.entity_id
_entity_poly.type
_entity_poly.pdbx_seq_one_letter_code
_entity_poly.pdbx_strand_id
1 'polypeptide(L)'
;SDLVVKYVSARNKSKKRKVKIPKNKWLKNYLEASKREDIDIVIELIGGSDGPAKKLVFNSIKNKKHVITANKALISKHGDELSKLAEKNRVNLEFEAAVAGGVPIIRVIKEGLTTNTISKIYGILNGTCNYILSEMENSKDSFLNVLKKAQNLGYAEPGGAKFDLDGSDALA
;
A
#
# COMPACT_ATOMS: atom_id res chain seq x y z
N SER A 1 -25.36 3.89 -3.17
CA SER A 1 -24.81 3.46 -4.48
C SER A 1 -23.97 2.21 -4.28
N ASP A 2 -24.21 1.20 -5.09
CA ASP A 2 -23.53 -0.07 -4.96
C ASP A 2 -22.19 -0.05 -5.71
N LEU A 3 -21.13 -0.56 -5.06
CA LEU A 3 -19.84 -0.78 -5.70
C LEU A 3 -19.93 -2.03 -6.58
N VAL A 4 -19.59 -1.89 -7.85
CA VAL A 4 -19.61 -3.00 -8.81
C VAL A 4 -18.22 -3.30 -9.31
N VAL A 5 -17.72 -4.52 -9.07
CA VAL A 5 -16.48 -4.99 -9.68
C VAL A 5 -16.73 -5.30 -11.15
N LYS A 6 -16.28 -4.39 -12.03
CA LYS A 6 -16.41 -4.51 -13.50
C LYS A 6 -15.41 -5.52 -14.06
N TYR A 7 -14.13 -5.34 -13.73
CA TYR A 7 -13.04 -6.12 -14.31
C TYR A 7 -12.00 -6.50 -13.26
N VAL A 8 -11.24 -7.51 -13.57
CA VAL A 8 -10.09 -7.96 -12.79
C VAL A 8 -8.91 -8.28 -13.69
N SER A 9 -7.70 -8.15 -13.16
CA SER A 9 -6.48 -8.59 -13.81
C SER A 9 -5.55 -9.25 -12.80
N ALA A 10 -4.82 -10.26 -13.21
CA ALA A 10 -3.79 -10.90 -12.39
C ALA A 10 -2.74 -11.56 -13.28
N ARG A 11 -1.50 -11.66 -12.76
CA ARG A 11 -0.38 -12.34 -13.44
C ARG A 11 -0.73 -13.80 -13.78
N ASN A 12 -1.29 -14.53 -12.83
CA ASN A 12 -1.74 -15.91 -13.03
C ASN A 12 -3.27 -15.99 -12.90
N LYS A 13 -3.95 -16.06 -14.04
CA LYS A 13 -5.42 -16.17 -14.12
C LYS A 13 -5.95 -17.53 -13.66
N SER A 14 -5.14 -18.60 -13.80
CA SER A 14 -5.53 -19.97 -13.43
C SER A 14 -5.33 -20.30 -11.95
N LYS A 15 -4.69 -19.41 -11.17
CA LYS A 15 -4.54 -19.61 -9.72
C LYS A 15 -5.92 -19.81 -9.08
N LYS A 16 -6.09 -20.87 -8.30
CA LYS A 16 -7.32 -21.15 -7.56
C LYS A 16 -7.65 -20.01 -6.61
N ARG A 17 -8.87 -19.52 -6.66
CA ARG A 17 -9.39 -18.42 -5.81
C ARG A 17 -10.65 -18.87 -5.09
N LYS A 18 -10.91 -18.28 -3.93
CA LYS A 18 -12.15 -18.56 -3.17
C LYS A 18 -13.41 -18.07 -3.89
N VAL A 19 -13.25 -17.11 -4.81
CA VAL A 19 -14.37 -16.52 -5.56
C VAL A 19 -14.23 -16.88 -7.03
N LYS A 20 -15.33 -17.31 -7.67
CA LYS A 20 -15.41 -17.57 -9.11
C LYS A 20 -15.56 -16.24 -9.86
N ILE A 21 -14.62 -15.94 -10.74
CA ILE A 21 -14.63 -14.73 -11.56
C ILE A 21 -15.08 -15.11 -12.98
N PRO A 22 -16.15 -14.52 -13.50
CA PRO A 22 -16.62 -14.75 -14.87
C PRO A 22 -15.53 -14.44 -15.92
N LYS A 23 -15.48 -15.22 -16.99
CA LYS A 23 -14.45 -15.08 -18.04
C LYS A 23 -14.45 -13.69 -18.69
N ASN A 24 -15.61 -13.10 -18.89
CA ASN A 24 -15.80 -11.76 -19.49
C ASN A 24 -15.32 -10.61 -18.61
N LYS A 25 -15.08 -10.84 -17.31
CA LYS A 25 -14.51 -9.84 -16.40
C LYS A 25 -12.97 -9.80 -16.39
N TRP A 26 -12.31 -10.73 -17.09
CA TRP A 26 -10.86 -10.77 -17.12
C TRP A 26 -10.27 -9.89 -18.21
N LEU A 27 -9.54 -8.83 -17.80
CA LEU A 27 -8.77 -8.02 -18.74
C LEU A 27 -7.60 -8.84 -19.31
N LYS A 28 -7.30 -8.62 -20.59
CA LYS A 28 -6.12 -9.21 -21.24
C LYS A 28 -4.84 -8.56 -20.73
N ASN A 29 -4.88 -7.23 -20.58
CA ASN A 29 -3.78 -6.43 -20.07
C ASN A 29 -4.27 -5.58 -18.89
N TYR A 30 -3.52 -5.55 -17.80
CA TYR A 30 -3.86 -4.78 -16.58
C TYR A 30 -3.99 -3.27 -16.85
N LEU A 31 -3.23 -2.73 -17.82
CA LEU A 31 -3.29 -1.32 -18.19
C LEU A 31 -4.61 -0.92 -18.89
N GLU A 32 -5.39 -1.87 -19.39
CA GLU A 32 -6.72 -1.57 -19.94
C GLU A 32 -7.62 -0.92 -18.88
N ALA A 33 -7.47 -1.31 -17.60
CA ALA A 33 -8.23 -0.72 -16.51
C ALA A 33 -8.10 0.79 -16.43
N SER A 34 -6.91 1.33 -16.69
CA SER A 34 -6.67 2.78 -16.65
C SER A 34 -7.29 3.57 -17.79
N LYS A 35 -7.69 2.90 -18.89
CA LYS A 35 -8.16 3.57 -20.13
C LYS A 35 -9.66 3.44 -20.35
N ARG A 36 -10.31 2.50 -19.69
CA ARG A 36 -11.74 2.20 -19.94
C ARG A 36 -12.65 3.29 -19.36
N GLU A 37 -13.59 3.75 -20.14
CA GLU A 37 -14.54 4.79 -19.72
C GLU A 37 -15.58 4.28 -18.69
N ASP A 38 -15.86 2.98 -18.71
CA ASP A 38 -16.79 2.32 -17.80
C ASP A 38 -16.19 1.94 -16.43
N ILE A 39 -15.00 2.47 -16.10
CA ILE A 39 -14.33 2.31 -14.82
C ILE A 39 -14.14 3.69 -14.19
N ASP A 40 -14.59 3.86 -12.95
CA ASP A 40 -14.39 5.06 -12.14
C ASP A 40 -13.19 4.92 -11.19
N ILE A 41 -13.00 3.72 -10.63
CA ILE A 41 -12.04 3.44 -9.58
C ILE A 41 -11.14 2.27 -10.00
N VAL A 42 -9.83 2.43 -9.84
CA VAL A 42 -8.84 1.37 -10.01
C VAL A 42 -8.28 0.98 -8.65
N ILE A 43 -8.35 -0.31 -8.31
CA ILE A 43 -7.76 -0.85 -7.08
C ILE A 43 -6.46 -1.58 -7.44
N GLU A 44 -5.34 -1.09 -6.95
CA GLU A 44 -4.01 -1.66 -7.18
C GLU A 44 -3.58 -2.53 -6.00
N LEU A 45 -3.32 -3.83 -6.28
CA LEU A 45 -2.88 -4.84 -5.33
C LEU A 45 -1.70 -5.66 -5.90
N ILE A 46 -0.91 -5.06 -6.80
CA ILE A 46 0.18 -5.75 -7.51
C ILE A 46 1.43 -5.83 -6.63
N GLY A 47 1.75 -4.74 -5.95
CA GLY A 47 2.96 -4.60 -5.14
C GLY A 47 4.19 -4.16 -5.93
N GLY A 48 5.24 -3.79 -5.18
CA GLY A 48 6.49 -3.22 -5.71
C GLY A 48 6.40 -1.73 -6.04
N SER A 49 7.53 -1.03 -5.87
CA SER A 49 7.56 0.44 -6.05
C SER A 49 7.56 0.88 -7.52
N ASP A 50 8.00 0.00 -8.41
CA ASP A 50 8.23 0.32 -9.82
C ASP A 50 7.53 -0.72 -10.73
N GLY A 51 7.68 -0.56 -12.04
CA GLY A 51 7.15 -1.51 -13.02
C GLY A 51 5.62 -1.46 -13.15
N PRO A 52 4.92 -2.62 -13.10
CA PRO A 52 3.50 -2.69 -13.41
C PRO A 52 2.60 -1.85 -12.48
N ALA A 53 2.86 -1.87 -11.17
CA ALA A 53 2.09 -1.12 -10.19
C ALA A 53 2.18 0.38 -10.45
N LYS A 54 3.40 0.92 -10.57
CA LYS A 54 3.64 2.32 -10.89
C LYS A 54 2.94 2.72 -12.18
N LYS A 55 3.14 1.95 -13.26
CA LYS A 55 2.52 2.23 -14.57
C LYS A 55 1.00 2.28 -14.48
N LEU A 56 0.38 1.33 -13.77
CA LEU A 56 -1.07 1.30 -13.61
C LEU A 56 -1.57 2.53 -12.87
N VAL A 57 -1.01 2.85 -11.72
CA VAL A 57 -1.46 3.96 -10.87
C VAL A 57 -1.29 5.31 -11.58
N PHE A 58 -0.10 5.58 -12.13
CA PHE A 58 0.14 6.82 -12.89
C PHE A 58 -0.82 6.99 -14.07
N ASN A 59 -1.02 5.94 -14.86
CA ASN A 59 -1.93 6.00 -16.01
C ASN A 59 -3.38 6.17 -15.57
N SER A 60 -3.80 5.54 -14.47
CA SER A 60 -5.16 5.67 -13.94
C SER A 60 -5.44 7.12 -13.53
N ILE A 61 -4.53 7.73 -12.76
CA ILE A 61 -4.66 9.13 -12.34
C ILE A 61 -4.68 10.08 -13.56
N LYS A 62 -3.76 9.89 -14.52
CA LYS A 62 -3.73 10.70 -15.76
C LYS A 62 -5.02 10.59 -16.58
N ASN A 63 -5.66 9.42 -16.54
CA ASN A 63 -6.95 9.18 -17.21
C ASN A 63 -8.15 9.47 -16.29
N LYS A 64 -7.95 10.29 -15.26
CA LYS A 64 -9.02 10.76 -14.34
C LYS A 64 -9.77 9.63 -13.64
N LYS A 65 -9.07 8.54 -13.29
CA LYS A 65 -9.62 7.47 -12.45
C LYS A 65 -9.18 7.67 -11.02
N HIS A 66 -10.11 7.49 -10.08
CA HIS A 66 -9.76 7.37 -8.67
C HIS A 66 -8.92 6.12 -8.45
N VAL A 67 -7.98 6.16 -7.52
CA VAL A 67 -7.08 5.04 -7.25
C VAL A 67 -7.12 4.69 -5.77
N ILE A 68 -7.22 3.40 -5.49
CA ILE A 68 -7.02 2.82 -4.16
C ILE A 68 -5.83 1.88 -4.28
N THR A 69 -4.83 2.03 -3.42
CA THR A 69 -3.65 1.15 -3.40
C THR A 69 -3.34 0.66 -1.99
N ALA A 70 -2.96 -0.62 -1.89
CA ALA A 70 -2.40 -1.22 -0.67
C ALA A 70 -0.87 -1.35 -0.75
N ASN A 71 -0.24 -0.66 -1.70
CA ASN A 71 1.16 -0.84 -2.05
C ASN A 71 2.04 0.16 -1.30
N LYS A 72 2.49 -0.25 -0.11
CA LYS A 72 3.37 0.53 0.75
C LYS A 72 4.64 1.00 0.04
N ALA A 73 5.31 0.10 -0.70
CA ALA A 73 6.55 0.43 -1.42
C ALA A 73 6.35 1.50 -2.51
N LEU A 74 5.18 1.51 -3.17
CA LEU A 74 4.83 2.53 -4.15
C LEU A 74 4.62 3.89 -3.49
N ILE A 75 3.88 3.92 -2.38
CA ILE A 75 3.60 5.15 -1.63
C ILE A 75 4.88 5.70 -1.01
N SER A 76 5.70 4.87 -0.36
CA SER A 76 6.98 5.28 0.20
C SER A 76 7.88 5.98 -0.83
N LYS A 77 7.95 5.45 -2.06
CA LYS A 77 8.86 5.95 -3.10
C LYS A 77 8.28 7.08 -3.95
N HIS A 78 6.99 7.05 -4.22
CA HIS A 78 6.33 7.91 -5.21
C HIS A 78 5.09 8.63 -4.68
N GLY A 79 4.81 8.57 -3.36
CA GLY A 79 3.58 9.10 -2.77
C GLY A 79 3.40 10.60 -3.03
N ASP A 80 4.45 11.40 -2.85
CA ASP A 80 4.41 12.84 -3.11
C ASP A 80 4.09 13.17 -4.59
N GLU A 81 4.76 12.49 -5.52
CA GLU A 81 4.50 12.67 -6.97
C GLU A 81 3.07 12.26 -7.34
N LEU A 82 2.62 11.13 -6.79
CA LEU A 82 1.27 10.60 -7.04
C LEU A 82 0.19 11.50 -6.46
N SER A 83 0.39 12.04 -5.25
CA SER A 83 -0.57 12.95 -4.60
C SER A 83 -0.71 14.25 -5.40
N LYS A 84 0.39 14.88 -5.78
CA LYS A 84 0.39 16.07 -6.64
C LYS A 84 -0.29 15.81 -7.99
N LEU A 85 -0.05 14.63 -8.57
CA LEU A 85 -0.68 14.23 -9.83
C LEU A 85 -2.19 14.02 -9.67
N ALA A 86 -2.63 13.42 -8.56
CA ALA A 86 -4.04 13.20 -8.24
C ALA A 86 -4.79 14.53 -8.05
N GLU A 87 -4.23 15.44 -7.28
CA GLU A 87 -4.77 16.80 -7.10
C GLU A 87 -4.93 17.54 -8.43
N LYS A 88 -3.87 17.54 -9.26
CA LYS A 88 -3.90 18.17 -10.59
C LYS A 88 -5.02 17.60 -11.49
N ASN A 89 -5.28 16.30 -11.40
CA ASN A 89 -6.30 15.64 -12.20
C ASN A 89 -7.68 15.60 -11.53
N ARG A 90 -7.80 16.12 -10.30
CA ARG A 90 -9.04 16.15 -9.49
C ARG A 90 -9.61 14.75 -9.25
N VAL A 91 -8.75 13.81 -8.88
CA VAL A 91 -9.12 12.44 -8.50
C VAL A 91 -8.54 12.10 -7.14
N ASN A 92 -9.16 11.14 -6.46
CA ASN A 92 -8.68 10.68 -5.16
C ASN A 92 -7.61 9.60 -5.34
N LEU A 93 -6.57 9.69 -4.52
CA LEU A 93 -5.61 8.63 -4.26
C LEU A 93 -5.77 8.20 -2.81
N GLU A 94 -6.27 6.98 -2.61
CA GLU A 94 -6.51 6.41 -1.29
C GLU A 94 -5.52 5.27 -1.03
N PHE A 95 -4.83 5.33 0.12
CA PHE A 95 -3.77 4.38 0.47
C PHE A 95 -3.80 3.95 1.94
N GLU A 96 -4.95 4.07 2.60
CA GLU A 96 -5.17 3.63 3.98
C GLU A 96 -4.71 2.18 4.22
N ALA A 97 -4.97 1.29 3.25
CA ALA A 97 -4.56 -0.11 3.33
C ALA A 97 -3.03 -0.33 3.18
N ALA A 98 -2.29 0.68 2.75
CA ALA A 98 -0.83 0.65 2.67
C ALA A 98 -0.15 1.08 3.98
N VAL A 99 -0.88 1.72 4.89
CA VAL A 99 -0.34 2.36 6.09
C VAL A 99 -1.03 1.81 7.33
N ALA A 100 -0.26 1.48 8.36
CA ALA A 100 -0.75 1.09 9.70
C ALA A 100 -1.80 -0.05 9.72
N GLY A 101 -1.86 -0.91 8.69
CA GLY A 101 -2.59 -2.17 8.71
C GLY A 101 -4.09 -2.09 9.03
N GLY A 102 -4.77 -1.03 8.59
CA GLY A 102 -6.22 -0.85 8.79
C GLY A 102 -6.60 0.11 9.92
N VAL A 103 -5.62 0.70 10.61
CA VAL A 103 -5.86 1.85 11.49
C VAL A 103 -6.15 3.07 10.60
N PRO A 104 -7.31 3.77 10.75
CA PRO A 104 -7.71 4.82 9.82
C PRO A 104 -6.99 6.15 10.08
N ILE A 105 -5.65 6.13 10.13
CA ILE A 105 -4.84 7.30 10.50
C ILE A 105 -4.79 8.33 9.37
N ILE A 106 -4.66 7.87 8.11
CA ILE A 106 -4.59 8.75 6.95
C ILE A 106 -5.91 9.52 6.80
N ARG A 107 -7.02 8.81 6.94
CA ARG A 107 -8.35 9.42 6.87
C ARG A 107 -8.58 10.44 7.98
N VAL A 108 -8.17 10.12 9.21
CA VAL A 108 -8.27 11.07 10.34
C VAL A 108 -7.47 12.34 10.06
N ILE A 109 -6.26 12.22 9.53
CA ILE A 109 -5.42 13.39 9.20
C ILE A 109 -6.03 14.17 8.02
N LYS A 110 -6.42 13.50 6.94
CA LYS A 110 -6.91 14.14 5.71
C LYS A 110 -8.30 14.74 5.85
N GLU A 111 -9.20 14.09 6.56
CA GLU A 111 -10.62 14.48 6.64
C GLU A 111 -10.99 15.05 8.02
N GLY A 112 -10.56 14.40 9.11
CA GLY A 112 -10.95 14.77 10.46
C GLY A 112 -10.23 16.02 10.99
N LEU A 113 -9.01 16.28 10.51
CA LEU A 113 -8.16 17.38 11.00
C LEU A 113 -7.89 18.45 9.93
N THR A 114 -8.70 18.53 8.89
CA THR A 114 -8.51 19.47 7.76
C THR A 114 -8.43 20.94 8.13
N THR A 115 -9.09 21.34 9.22
CA THR A 115 -9.08 22.73 9.72
C THR A 115 -7.93 23.02 10.68
N ASN A 116 -7.15 22.00 11.03
CA ASN A 116 -6.08 22.12 12.01
C ASN A 116 -4.72 22.23 11.31
N THR A 117 -3.81 23.01 11.91
CA THR A 117 -2.40 23.00 11.52
C THR A 117 -1.66 21.97 12.37
N ILE A 118 -1.17 20.90 11.73
CA ILE A 118 -0.39 19.86 12.39
C ILE A 118 1.07 20.29 12.42
N SER A 119 1.59 20.60 13.60
CA SER A 119 2.98 21.03 13.77
C SER A 119 3.94 19.86 13.97
N LYS A 120 3.44 18.71 14.47
CA LYS A 120 4.28 17.56 14.78
C LYS A 120 3.46 16.27 14.80
N ILE A 121 4.03 15.19 14.27
CA ILE A 121 3.51 13.84 14.38
C ILE A 121 4.63 12.96 14.95
N TYR A 122 4.33 12.15 15.96
CA TYR A 122 5.25 11.16 16.52
C TYR A 122 4.50 9.93 16.99
N GLY A 123 5.18 8.79 16.96
CA GLY A 123 4.60 7.51 17.35
C GLY A 123 5.54 6.33 17.08
N ILE A 124 5.05 5.13 17.37
CA ILE A 124 5.71 3.88 17.00
C ILE A 124 5.16 3.46 15.64
N LEU A 125 5.92 3.69 14.59
CA LEU A 125 5.46 3.50 13.21
C LEU A 125 5.74 2.10 12.66
N ASN A 126 6.67 1.34 13.29
CA ASN A 126 7.02 -0.02 12.87
C ASN A 126 7.10 -0.96 14.07
N GLY A 127 6.25 -2.01 14.07
CA GLY A 127 6.17 -2.99 15.16
C GLY A 127 7.41 -3.88 15.25
N THR A 128 8.00 -4.27 14.11
CA THR A 128 9.20 -5.11 14.05
C THR A 128 10.39 -4.42 14.69
N CYS A 129 10.65 -3.16 14.31
CA CYS A 129 11.73 -2.37 14.92
C CYS A 129 11.48 -2.14 16.41
N ASN A 130 10.27 -1.83 16.80
CA ASN A 130 9.93 -1.65 18.20
C ASN A 130 10.20 -2.90 19.03
N TYR A 131 9.78 -4.08 18.54
CA TYR A 131 10.05 -5.35 19.20
C TYR A 131 11.57 -5.59 19.35
N ILE A 132 12.33 -5.41 18.25
CA ILE A 132 13.77 -5.66 18.23
C ILE A 132 14.48 -4.74 19.22
N LEU A 133 14.21 -3.45 19.20
CA LEU A 133 14.84 -2.49 20.08
C LEU A 133 14.51 -2.76 21.56
N SER A 134 13.24 -3.02 21.86
CA SER A 134 12.80 -3.32 23.24
C SER A 134 13.42 -4.62 23.75
N GLU A 135 13.50 -5.67 22.93
CA GLU A 135 14.08 -6.95 23.32
C GLU A 135 15.60 -6.83 23.51
N MET A 136 16.30 -6.07 22.66
CA MET A 136 17.73 -5.80 22.83
C MET A 136 18.02 -5.04 24.11
N GLU A 137 17.18 -4.06 24.46
CA GLU A 137 17.33 -3.30 25.71
C GLU A 137 17.14 -4.20 26.94
N ASN A 138 16.14 -5.06 26.93
CA ASN A 138 15.80 -5.92 28.07
C ASN A 138 16.74 -7.12 28.23
N SER A 139 17.07 -7.81 27.14
CA SER A 139 17.85 -9.04 27.16
C SER A 139 19.37 -8.84 27.04
N LYS A 140 19.78 -7.66 26.56
CA LYS A 140 21.18 -7.37 26.14
C LYS A 140 21.72 -8.35 25.08
N ASP A 141 20.83 -9.03 24.38
CA ASP A 141 21.12 -9.93 23.28
C ASP A 141 21.62 -9.19 22.04
N SER A 142 22.35 -9.87 21.17
CA SER A 142 22.78 -9.28 19.91
C SER A 142 21.61 -9.09 18.95
N PHE A 143 21.70 -8.09 18.08
CA PHE A 143 20.71 -7.82 17.04
C PHE A 143 20.32 -9.05 16.23
N LEU A 144 21.30 -9.88 15.83
CA LEU A 144 21.06 -11.09 15.04
C LEU A 144 20.24 -12.14 15.79
N ASN A 145 20.47 -12.29 17.08
CA ASN A 145 19.71 -13.21 17.92
C ASN A 145 18.27 -12.73 18.10
N VAL A 146 18.09 -11.44 18.36
CA VAL A 146 16.77 -10.83 18.53
C VAL A 146 15.98 -10.86 17.22
N LEU A 147 16.64 -10.60 16.09
CA LEU A 147 15.98 -10.70 14.76
C LEU A 147 15.49 -12.13 14.50
N LYS A 148 16.27 -13.17 14.83
CA LYS A 148 15.82 -14.56 14.73
C LYS A 148 14.62 -14.85 15.63
N LYS A 149 14.61 -14.32 16.86
CA LYS A 149 13.45 -14.41 17.76
C LYS A 149 12.22 -13.74 17.14
N ALA A 150 12.37 -12.52 16.61
CA ALA A 150 11.29 -11.79 15.93
C ALA A 150 10.72 -12.57 14.75
N GLN A 151 11.56 -13.21 13.95
CA GLN A 151 11.15 -14.05 12.82
C GLN A 151 10.37 -15.29 13.29
N ASN A 152 10.85 -15.97 14.32
CA ASN A 152 10.18 -17.15 14.89
C ASN A 152 8.82 -16.83 15.51
N LEU A 153 8.64 -15.63 16.05
CA LEU A 153 7.39 -15.13 16.61
C LEU A 153 6.45 -14.52 15.55
N GLY A 154 6.91 -14.38 14.30
CA GLY A 154 6.11 -13.81 13.22
C GLY A 154 6.07 -12.28 13.20
N TYR A 155 6.90 -11.58 13.96
CA TYR A 155 7.04 -10.11 13.91
C TYR A 155 7.86 -9.64 12.71
N ALA A 156 8.76 -10.49 12.20
CA ALA A 156 9.57 -10.20 11.02
C ALA A 156 9.47 -11.32 10.00
N GLU A 157 9.29 -11.00 8.72
CA GLU A 157 9.27 -11.99 7.65
C GLU A 157 10.66 -12.55 7.39
N PRO A 158 10.82 -13.89 7.19
CA PRO A 158 12.08 -14.47 6.74
C PRO A 158 12.50 -13.86 5.40
N GLY A 159 13.63 -13.17 5.36
CA GLY A 159 14.13 -12.47 4.16
C GLY A 159 13.45 -11.14 3.83
N GLY A 160 12.34 -10.77 4.48
CA GLY A 160 11.60 -9.52 4.27
C GLY A 160 11.92 -8.40 5.26
N ALA A 161 12.62 -8.69 6.34
CA ALA A 161 12.92 -7.73 7.41
C ALA A 161 13.72 -6.50 6.96
N LYS A 162 14.35 -6.53 5.78
CA LYS A 162 15.10 -5.38 5.25
C LYS A 162 14.23 -4.14 5.11
N PHE A 163 13.01 -4.27 4.64
CA PHE A 163 12.09 -3.15 4.42
C PHE A 163 11.65 -2.50 5.74
N ASP A 164 11.47 -3.32 6.79
CA ASP A 164 11.20 -2.85 8.14
C ASP A 164 12.42 -2.16 8.75
N LEU A 165 13.61 -2.75 8.57
CA LEU A 165 14.84 -2.33 9.24
C LEU A 165 15.55 -1.14 8.59
N ASP A 166 15.35 -0.90 7.28
CA ASP A 166 15.94 0.24 6.57
C ASP A 166 15.09 1.52 6.67
N GLY A 167 13.96 1.47 7.39
CA GLY A 167 13.06 2.59 7.58
C GLY A 167 12.09 2.86 6.43
N SER A 168 12.14 2.08 5.35
CA SER A 168 11.24 2.25 4.19
C SER A 168 9.76 2.03 4.57
N ASP A 169 9.52 1.16 5.57
CA ASP A 169 8.19 0.92 6.11
C ASP A 169 7.63 2.15 6.84
N ALA A 170 8.47 2.82 7.62
CA ALA A 170 8.08 4.01 8.37
C ALA A 170 7.95 5.26 7.48
N LEU A 171 8.58 5.24 6.29
CA LEU A 171 8.52 6.33 5.31
C LEU A 171 7.19 6.36 4.53
N ALA A 172 6.53 5.22 4.39
CA ALA A 172 5.25 5.11 3.67
C ALA A 172 4.11 5.78 4.41
#